data_97ef437970f063a1a06a161e2cb22dff
#
_entry.id   97ef437970f063a1a06a161e2cb22dff
#
_cell.length_a   1.000
_cell.length_b   1.000
_cell.length_c   1.000
_cell.angle_alpha   90.00
_cell.angle_beta   90.00
_cell.angle_gamma   90.00
#
_symmetry.space_group_name_H-M   'P 1'
#
loop_
_entity.id
_entity.type
_entity.pdbx_description
1 polymer ?
#
loop_
_entity_poly.entity_id
_entity_poly.type
_entity_poly.pdbx_seq_one_letter_code
_entity_poly.pdbx_strand_id
1 'polypeptide(L)'
;ELEEAISNLIQKLEKDEQILEVQTKQGIEFLPLKNILYIESCKHYLRIRHVDGECEMRGKISNLEKWMTNYGFIQTHRSYLVNMRFMKMVRTNEVELDNGELLSVSRDKVQDVREKQMIYLRSFAYADN
;
A
#
# COMPACT_ATOMS: atom_id res chain seq x y z
N GLU A 1 -17.43 -5.27 -17.70
CA GLU A 1 -17.69 -6.06 -16.53
C GLU A 1 -16.79 -7.29 -16.43
N LEU A 2 -16.91 -8.23 -17.40
CA LEU A 2 -16.05 -9.41 -17.41
C LEU A 2 -14.60 -9.04 -17.64
N GLU A 3 -14.34 -8.13 -18.56
CA GLU A 3 -12.99 -7.65 -18.83
C GLU A 3 -12.38 -6.96 -17.61
N GLU A 4 -13.19 -6.19 -16.89
CA GLU A 4 -12.75 -5.53 -15.68
C GLU A 4 -12.43 -6.56 -14.59
N ALA A 5 -13.27 -7.57 -14.43
CA ALA A 5 -13.06 -8.62 -13.43
C ALA A 5 -11.77 -9.41 -13.72
N ILE A 6 -11.53 -9.73 -14.98
CA ILE A 6 -10.32 -10.44 -15.41
C ILE A 6 -9.09 -9.57 -15.19
N SER A 7 -9.18 -8.28 -15.55
CA SER A 7 -8.09 -7.34 -15.34
C SER A 7 -7.73 -7.21 -13.86
N ASN A 8 -8.75 -7.13 -13.00
CA ASN A 8 -8.54 -7.04 -11.55
C ASN A 8 -7.90 -8.31 -10.99
N LEU A 9 -8.30 -9.47 -11.49
CA LEU A 9 -7.72 -10.74 -11.10
C LEU A 9 -6.24 -10.82 -11.50
N ILE A 10 -5.91 -10.40 -12.71
CA ILE A 10 -4.53 -10.37 -13.19
C ILE A 10 -3.69 -9.45 -12.31
N GLN A 11 -4.18 -8.27 -11.96
CA GLN A 11 -3.47 -7.35 -11.08
C GLN A 11 -3.23 -7.97 -9.70
N LYS A 12 -4.21 -8.69 -9.18
CA LYS A 12 -4.06 -9.37 -7.89
C LYS A 12 -2.97 -10.43 -7.94
N LEU A 13 -2.94 -11.23 -9.02
CA LEU A 13 -1.92 -12.25 -9.20
C LEU A 13 -0.54 -11.63 -9.37
N GLU A 14 -0.44 -10.54 -10.14
CA GLU A 14 0.81 -9.81 -10.32
C GLU A 14 1.31 -9.23 -9.00
N LYS A 15 0.42 -8.70 -8.17
CA LYS A 15 0.77 -8.18 -6.84
C LYS A 15 1.36 -9.28 -5.97
N ASP A 16 0.78 -10.48 -6.00
CA ASP A 16 1.27 -11.60 -5.19
C ASP A 16 2.68 -12.02 -5.62
N GLU A 17 3.06 -11.75 -6.86
CA GLU A 17 4.39 -12.05 -7.38
C GLU A 17 5.38 -10.89 -7.20
N GLN A 18 4.90 -9.67 -6.91
CA GLN A 18 5.76 -8.52 -6.80
C GLN A 18 6.47 -8.50 -5.45
N ILE A 19 7.76 -8.20 -5.50
CA ILE A 19 8.63 -8.21 -4.33
C ILE A 19 9.42 -6.91 -4.29
N LEU A 20 9.48 -6.30 -3.11
CA LEU A 20 10.34 -5.15 -2.86
C LEU A 20 11.66 -5.64 -2.29
N GLU A 21 12.75 -5.32 -2.94
CA GLU A 21 14.09 -5.59 -2.42
C GLU A 21 14.48 -4.46 -1.47
N VAL A 22 14.77 -4.83 -0.23
CA VAL A 22 15.16 -3.86 0.80
C VAL A 22 16.59 -4.13 1.21
N GLN A 23 17.48 -3.23 0.87
CA GLN A 23 18.87 -3.34 1.25
C GLN A 23 19.05 -2.83 2.67
N THR A 24 19.47 -3.70 3.58
CA THR A 24 19.73 -3.39 4.97
C THR A 24 21.21 -3.59 5.28
N LYS A 25 21.63 -3.19 6.49
CA LYS A 25 23.00 -3.41 6.93
C LYS A 25 23.37 -4.89 7.01
N GLN A 26 22.37 -5.75 7.17
CA GLN A 26 22.57 -7.19 7.34
C GLN A 26 22.46 -7.97 6.04
N GLY A 27 22.03 -7.33 4.96
CA GLY A 27 21.84 -7.98 3.67
C GLY A 27 20.63 -7.44 2.93
N ILE A 28 20.19 -8.19 1.95
CA ILE A 28 19.00 -7.84 1.17
C ILE A 28 17.81 -8.64 1.69
N GLU A 29 16.75 -7.94 2.06
CA GLU A 29 15.50 -8.53 2.50
C GLU A 29 14.50 -8.47 1.34
N PHE A 30 13.79 -9.54 1.10
CA PHE A 30 12.81 -9.62 0.02
C PHE A 30 11.40 -9.61 0.63
N LEU A 31 10.67 -8.51 0.40
CA LEU A 31 9.34 -8.32 0.96
C LEU A 31 8.27 -8.39 -0.12
N PRO A 32 7.43 -9.43 -0.11
CA PRO A 32 6.26 -9.45 -1.00
C PRO A 32 5.38 -8.23 -0.72
N LEU A 33 4.91 -7.57 -1.76
CA LEU A 33 4.07 -6.37 -1.59
C LEU A 33 2.82 -6.68 -0.77
N LYS A 34 2.27 -7.87 -0.90
CA LYS A 34 1.07 -8.27 -0.15
C LYS A 34 1.29 -8.29 1.36
N ASN A 35 2.56 -8.35 1.81
CA ASN A 35 2.90 -8.37 3.23
C ASN A 35 3.27 -7.00 3.78
N ILE A 36 3.34 -5.97 2.95
CA ILE A 36 3.68 -4.62 3.37
C ILE A 36 2.40 -3.87 3.71
N LEU A 37 2.33 -3.35 4.95
CA LEU A 37 1.20 -2.54 5.39
C LEU A 37 1.31 -1.12 4.87
N TYR A 38 2.46 -0.50 5.06
CA TYR A 38 2.70 0.87 4.59
C TYR A 38 4.19 1.18 4.57
N ILE A 39 4.52 2.24 3.86
CA ILE A 39 5.87 2.81 3.83
C ILE A 39 5.77 4.25 4.30
N GLU A 40 6.62 4.62 5.25
CA GLU A 40 6.69 5.97 5.78
C GLU A 40 8.01 6.62 5.37
N SER A 41 7.91 7.83 4.82
CA SER A 41 9.09 8.63 4.51
C SER A 41 9.58 9.31 5.78
N CYS A 42 10.75 8.90 6.23
CA CYS A 42 11.45 9.55 7.33
C CYS A 42 12.55 10.43 6.73
N LYS A 43 13.18 11.28 7.54
CA LYS A 43 14.05 12.35 7.05
C LYS A 43 15.12 11.90 6.05
N HIS A 44 15.76 10.76 6.29
CA HIS A 44 16.86 10.27 5.45
C HIS A 44 16.66 8.84 4.98
N TYR A 45 15.52 8.23 5.32
CA TYR A 45 15.26 6.84 5.00
C TYR A 45 13.75 6.59 4.89
N LEU A 46 13.42 5.39 4.42
CA LEU A 46 12.05 4.91 4.38
C LEU A 46 11.90 3.83 5.44
N ARG A 47 10.82 3.91 6.22
CA ARG A 47 10.47 2.87 7.18
C ARG A 47 9.36 2.02 6.57
N ILE A 48 9.58 0.72 6.50
CA ILE A 48 8.65 -0.21 5.90
C ILE A 48 8.05 -1.08 6.99
N ARG A 49 6.75 -0.94 7.19
CA ARG A 49 6.01 -1.75 8.15
C ARG A 49 5.39 -2.92 7.39
N HIS A 50 5.72 -4.13 7.82
CA HIS A 50 5.21 -5.35 7.19
C HIS A 50 4.64 -6.30 8.25
N VAL A 51 4.06 -7.43 7.82
CA VAL A 51 3.33 -8.33 8.71
C VAL A 51 4.20 -8.92 9.82
N ASP A 52 5.50 -9.05 9.61
CA ASP A 52 6.42 -9.63 10.58
C ASP A 52 7.24 -8.59 11.36
N GLY A 53 7.01 -7.29 11.13
CA GLY A 53 7.75 -6.26 11.83
C GLY A 53 7.99 -5.03 10.97
N GLU A 54 9.19 -4.47 11.06
CA GLU A 54 9.55 -3.32 10.24
C GLU A 54 11.02 -3.35 9.88
N CYS A 55 11.36 -2.67 8.79
CA CYS A 55 12.74 -2.48 8.37
C CYS A 55 12.90 -1.10 7.75
N GLU A 56 14.14 -0.71 7.51
CA GLU A 56 14.48 0.60 6.99
C GLU A 56 15.32 0.46 5.72
N MET A 57 15.14 1.39 4.77
CA MET A 57 15.99 1.47 3.60
C MET A 57 16.18 2.92 3.22
N ARG A 58 17.29 3.21 2.54
CA ARG A 58 17.50 4.52 1.94
C ARG A 58 16.64 4.65 0.69
N GLY A 59 16.08 5.83 0.49
CA GLY A 59 15.30 6.09 -0.70
C GLY A 59 14.27 7.15 -0.49
N LYS A 60 13.52 7.42 -1.56
CA LYS A 60 12.44 8.39 -1.57
C LYS A 60 11.13 7.67 -1.89
N ILE A 61 10.09 8.05 -1.17
CA ILE A 61 8.77 7.46 -1.36
C ILE A 61 8.25 7.66 -2.80
N SER A 62 8.61 8.78 -3.42
CA SER A 62 8.22 9.08 -4.79
C SER A 62 8.76 8.06 -5.80
N ASN A 63 9.89 7.44 -5.51
CA ASN A 63 10.46 6.41 -6.39
C ASN A 63 9.66 5.10 -6.33
N LEU A 64 9.01 4.83 -5.23
CA LEU A 64 8.21 3.62 -5.04
C LEU A 64 6.74 3.85 -5.39
N GLU A 65 6.25 5.07 -5.20
CA GLU A 65 4.84 5.41 -5.36
C GLU A 65 4.32 5.07 -6.77
N LYS A 66 5.06 5.44 -7.81
CA LYS A 66 4.63 5.21 -9.18
C LYS A 66 4.44 3.72 -9.49
N TRP A 67 5.31 2.90 -8.93
CA TRP A 67 5.26 1.46 -9.14
C TRP A 67 4.20 0.82 -8.26
N MET A 68 4.22 1.10 -6.97
CA MET A 68 3.39 0.39 -5.99
C MET A 68 1.90 0.77 -6.08
N THR A 69 1.58 1.97 -6.59
CA THR A 69 0.17 2.34 -6.80
C THR A 69 -0.51 1.46 -7.85
N ASN A 70 0.26 0.82 -8.73
CA ASN A 70 -0.30 -0.13 -9.68
C ASN A 70 -0.68 -1.46 -9.01
N TYR A 71 -0.28 -1.66 -7.77
CA TYR A 71 -0.50 -2.91 -7.05
C TYR A 71 -1.27 -2.73 -5.74
N GLY A 72 -2.15 -1.74 -5.71
CA GLY A 72 -3.08 -1.56 -4.60
C GLY A 72 -2.56 -0.71 -3.45
N PHE A 73 -1.50 0.07 -3.68
CA PHE A 73 -1.04 1.05 -2.70
C PHE A 73 -1.58 2.42 -3.06
N ILE A 74 -1.75 3.27 -2.06
CA ILE A 74 -2.20 4.64 -2.26
C ILE A 74 -1.42 5.57 -1.35
N GLN A 75 -1.07 6.75 -1.87
CA GLN A 75 -0.42 7.77 -1.08
C GLN A 75 -1.48 8.58 -0.35
N THR A 76 -1.58 8.39 0.97
CA THR A 76 -2.56 9.08 1.81
C THR A 76 -2.05 10.43 2.29
N HIS A 77 -0.73 10.59 2.30
CA HIS A 77 -0.04 11.76 2.78
C HIS A 77 1.32 11.79 2.09
N ARG A 78 1.94 12.96 1.99
CA ARG A 78 3.26 13.05 1.36
C ARG A 78 4.29 12.09 1.97
N SER A 79 4.06 11.69 3.23
CA SER A 79 4.98 10.82 3.96
C SER A 79 4.52 9.36 4.04
N TYR A 80 3.35 9.02 3.51
CA TYR A 80 2.80 7.66 3.65
C TYR A 80 2.34 7.08 2.33
N LEU A 81 2.75 5.85 2.09
CA LEU A 81 2.27 5.02 0.99
C LEU A 81 1.66 3.78 1.62
N VAL A 82 0.35 3.61 1.53
CA VAL A 82 -0.40 2.64 2.31
C VAL A 82 -0.99 1.55 1.41
N ASN A 83 -0.87 0.30 1.85
CA ASN A 83 -1.50 -0.82 1.16
C ASN A 83 -2.98 -0.86 1.51
N MET A 84 -3.84 -0.67 0.50
CA MET A 84 -5.29 -0.65 0.70
C MET A 84 -5.84 -1.96 1.24
N ARG A 85 -5.12 -3.06 1.04
CA ARG A 85 -5.49 -4.37 1.58
C ARG A 85 -5.68 -4.35 3.10
N PHE A 86 -4.88 -3.53 3.80
CA PHE A 86 -4.90 -3.46 5.26
C PHE A 86 -5.72 -2.30 5.82
N MET A 87 -6.35 -1.52 4.96
CA MET A 87 -7.14 -0.38 5.39
C MET A 87 -8.51 -0.85 5.87
N LYS A 88 -8.80 -0.59 7.14
CA LYS A 88 -10.06 -0.95 7.77
C LYS A 88 -11.08 0.16 7.66
N MET A 89 -10.67 1.41 7.86
CA MET A 89 -11.58 2.55 7.90
C MET A 89 -10.87 3.82 7.44
N VAL A 90 -11.54 4.61 6.62
CA VAL A 90 -11.07 5.94 6.23
C VAL A 90 -11.85 6.96 7.03
N ARG A 91 -11.14 7.68 7.90
CA ARG A 91 -11.71 8.73 8.74
C ARG A 91 -11.52 10.09 8.07
N THR A 92 -11.86 11.16 8.78
CA THR A 92 -11.78 12.52 8.23
C THR A 92 -10.34 12.94 7.86
N ASN A 93 -9.36 12.56 8.69
CA ASN A 93 -7.97 12.96 8.48
C ASN A 93 -6.97 11.84 8.72
N GLU A 94 -7.46 10.60 8.80
CA GLU A 94 -6.58 9.45 9.01
C GLU A 94 -7.24 8.18 8.50
N VAL A 95 -6.41 7.15 8.27
CA VAL A 95 -6.90 5.81 7.98
C VAL A 95 -6.52 4.91 9.14
N GLU A 96 -7.43 4.02 9.48
CA GLU A 96 -7.18 2.98 10.48
C GLU A 96 -6.89 1.68 9.75
N LEU A 97 -5.79 1.04 10.13
CA LEU A 97 -5.40 -0.26 9.58
C LEU A 97 -5.98 -1.40 10.41
N ASP A 98 -5.96 -2.61 9.84
CA ASP A 98 -6.48 -3.80 10.52
C ASP A 98 -5.80 -4.08 11.86
N ASN A 99 -4.54 -3.67 12.01
CA ASN A 99 -3.80 -3.84 13.26
C ASN A 99 -4.05 -2.71 14.28
N GLY A 100 -4.91 -1.75 13.94
CA GLY A 100 -5.24 -0.63 14.82
C GLY A 100 -4.39 0.61 14.65
N GLU A 101 -3.35 0.56 13.83
CA GLU A 101 -2.53 1.75 13.59
C GLU A 101 -3.33 2.82 12.84
N LEU A 102 -3.06 4.08 13.16
CA LEU A 102 -3.71 5.24 12.54
C LEU A 102 -2.65 6.02 11.76
N LEU A 103 -2.91 6.23 10.49
CA LEU A 103 -1.99 6.95 9.60
C LEU A 103 -2.67 8.20 9.05
N SER A 104 -1.91 9.28 8.95
CA SER A 104 -2.43 10.56 8.49
C SER A 104 -2.86 10.53 7.03
N VAL A 105 -3.97 11.23 6.75
CA VAL A 105 -4.43 11.48 5.38
C VAL A 105 -4.47 12.99 5.19
N SER A 106 -3.85 13.47 4.14
CA SER A 106 -3.90 14.89 3.81
C SER A 106 -5.34 15.31 3.49
N ARG A 107 -5.72 16.49 3.95
CA ARG A 107 -7.10 16.98 3.79
C ARG A 107 -7.56 16.93 2.34
N ASP A 108 -6.70 17.30 1.41
CA ASP A 108 -7.00 17.32 -0.02
C ASP A 108 -7.05 15.92 -0.64
N LYS A 109 -6.63 14.89 0.08
CA LYS A 109 -6.60 13.51 -0.43
C LYS A 109 -7.70 12.61 0.14
N VAL A 110 -8.45 13.07 1.13
CA VAL A 110 -9.45 12.23 1.80
C VAL A 110 -10.46 11.66 0.82
N GLN A 111 -10.99 12.51 -0.07
CA GLN A 111 -11.99 12.06 -1.04
C GLN A 111 -11.41 11.05 -2.03
N ASP A 112 -10.22 11.31 -2.52
CA ASP A 112 -9.52 10.40 -3.44
C ASP A 112 -9.25 9.04 -2.77
N VAL A 113 -8.82 9.07 -1.50
CA VAL A 113 -8.56 7.83 -0.75
C VAL A 113 -9.84 7.01 -0.61
N ARG A 114 -10.95 7.67 -0.27
CA ARG A 114 -12.24 6.98 -0.13
C ARG A 114 -12.68 6.34 -1.44
N GLU A 115 -12.56 7.08 -2.54
CA GLU A 115 -12.96 6.59 -3.85
C GLU A 115 -12.12 5.40 -4.28
N LYS A 116 -10.81 5.50 -4.12
CA LYS A 116 -9.91 4.41 -4.52
C LYS A 116 -10.07 3.18 -3.65
N GLN A 117 -10.32 3.37 -2.36
CA GLN A 117 -10.61 2.24 -1.46
C GLN A 117 -11.89 1.53 -1.90
N MET A 118 -12.91 2.27 -2.28
CA MET A 118 -14.16 1.68 -2.77
C MET A 118 -13.93 0.86 -4.03
N ILE A 119 -13.16 1.40 -4.98
CA ILE A 119 -12.81 0.70 -6.22
C ILE A 119 -12.02 -0.57 -5.90
N TYR A 120 -11.07 -0.49 -4.99
CA TYR A 120 -10.25 -1.62 -4.58
C TYR A 120 -11.11 -2.75 -4.01
N LEU A 121 -12.04 -2.41 -3.11
CA LEU A 121 -12.94 -3.39 -2.50
C LEU A 121 -13.85 -4.05 -3.53
N ARG A 122 -14.34 -3.29 -4.50
CA ARG A 122 -15.16 -3.82 -5.59
C ARG A 122 -14.36 -4.78 -6.47
N SER A 123 -13.07 -4.49 -6.67
CA SER A 123 -12.19 -5.38 -7.43
C SER A 123 -12.10 -6.74 -6.77
N PHE A 124 -12.00 -6.78 -5.45
CA PHE A 124 -11.97 -8.04 -4.72
C PHE A 124 -13.31 -8.77 -4.80
N ALA A 125 -14.42 -8.05 -4.73
CA ALA A 125 -15.74 -8.67 -4.84
C ALA A 125 -15.88 -9.41 -6.18
N TYR A 126 -15.40 -8.83 -7.27
CA TYR A 126 -15.39 -9.49 -8.57
C TYR A 126 -14.42 -10.67 -8.64
N ALA A 127 -13.25 -10.51 -8.04
CA ALA A 127 -12.22 -11.54 -8.08
C ALA A 127 -12.60 -12.78 -7.29
N ASP A 128 -13.40 -12.62 -6.23
CA ASP A 128 -13.82 -13.71 -5.35
C ASP A 128 -15.04 -14.47 -5.87
N ASN A 129 -15.66 -13.95 -6.91
CA ASN A 129 -16.78 -14.61 -7.58
C ASN A 129 -16.28 -15.37 -8.79
#